data_59f03920cba0f3eb16eac7362684f00f
#
_entry.id   59f03920cba0f3eb16eac7362684f00f
#
_cell.length_a   1.000
_cell.length_b   1.000
_cell.length_c   1.000
_cell.angle_alpha   90.00
_cell.angle_beta   90.00
_cell.angle_gamma   90.00
#
_symmetry.space_group_name_H-M   'P 1'
#
loop_
_entity.id
_entity.type
_entity.pdbx_description
1 polymer ?
#
loop_
_entity_poly.entity_id
_entity_poly.type
_entity_poly.pdbx_seq_one_letter_code
_entity_poly.pdbx_strand_id
1 'polypeptide(L)'
;MTVYLYGSYASYVTAKTRSYLLKKGVPFVERVPGHPRFREHVRANTLNHRIPQLELSDGSVIQDSVAIMDRLEEIYPEPSVYPPGLKQQTLARLLEVLVDGLLGRPAWHYRWNYMEENYGFVGREFGRSFKPQGTNEEIDHFGEIIAQRMESKRSGMGASEEALPVFESFYLDALEVLENHFVTTPYLFGGMPSVADFALMGPLFGHLARDPEPARIMKQRAPRVFRWTEAMNTSHIQSPEFADFEMAF
;
A
#
# COMPACT_ATOMS: atom_id res chain seq x y z
N MET A 1 -3.45 20.55 11.77
CA MET A 1 -3.69 21.01 10.38
C MET A 1 -4.13 19.79 9.57
N THR A 2 -5.17 19.90 8.74
CA THR A 2 -5.64 18.78 7.90
C THR A 2 -4.88 18.77 6.58
N VAL A 3 -4.37 17.61 6.16
CA VAL A 3 -3.75 17.42 4.85
C VAL A 3 -4.70 16.66 3.92
N TYR A 4 -4.46 16.69 2.61
CA TYR A 4 -5.27 15.98 1.63
C TYR A 4 -4.45 14.94 0.90
N LEU A 5 -4.79 13.66 1.10
CA LEU A 5 -4.20 12.55 0.37
C LEU A 5 -4.98 12.31 -0.93
N TYR A 6 -4.30 12.42 -2.06
CA TYR A 6 -4.88 12.03 -3.34
C TYR A 6 -4.43 10.61 -3.69
N GLY A 7 -5.38 9.71 -3.67
CA GLY A 7 -5.12 8.29 -3.78
C GLY A 7 -6.32 7.48 -4.24
N SER A 8 -6.19 6.16 -4.18
CA SER A 8 -7.26 5.21 -4.48
C SER A 8 -7.11 3.97 -3.59
N TYR A 9 -8.23 3.38 -3.19
CA TYR A 9 -8.21 2.12 -2.45
C TYR A 9 -7.62 0.96 -3.25
N ALA A 10 -7.72 1.00 -4.58
CA ALA A 10 -7.09 0.01 -5.46
C ALA A 10 -5.58 0.21 -5.66
N SER A 11 -5.03 1.33 -5.17
CA SER A 11 -3.62 1.65 -5.39
C SER A 11 -2.72 1.04 -4.31
N TYR A 12 -1.75 0.24 -4.75
CA TYR A 12 -0.65 -0.28 -3.99
C TYR A 12 0.06 0.81 -3.15
N VAL A 13 0.50 1.86 -3.80
CA VAL A 13 1.32 2.91 -3.16
C VAL A 13 0.49 3.83 -2.26
N THR A 14 -0.81 4.01 -2.57
CA THR A 14 -1.71 4.75 -1.68
C THR A 14 -1.96 4.00 -0.37
N ALA A 15 -2.04 2.66 -0.40
CA ALA A 15 -2.22 1.85 0.81
C ALA A 15 -1.07 2.07 1.81
N LYS A 16 0.17 2.13 1.32
CA LYS A 16 1.37 2.47 2.11
C LYS A 16 1.22 3.82 2.82
N THR A 17 0.91 4.88 2.04
CA THR A 17 0.79 6.24 2.57
C THR A 17 -0.40 6.41 3.50
N ARG A 18 -1.55 5.82 3.18
CA ARG A 18 -2.75 5.87 4.03
C ARG A 18 -2.49 5.23 5.39
N SER A 19 -1.89 4.04 5.41
CA SER A 19 -1.53 3.34 6.65
C SER A 19 -0.58 4.17 7.50
N TYR A 20 0.42 4.80 6.89
CA TYR A 20 1.33 5.70 7.58
C TYR A 20 0.59 6.88 8.23
N LEU A 21 -0.25 7.60 7.48
CA LEU A 21 -1.01 8.74 8.02
C LEU A 21 -1.90 8.33 9.19
N LEU A 22 -2.55 7.17 9.11
CA LEU A 22 -3.37 6.62 10.20
C LEU A 22 -2.53 6.33 11.44
N LYS A 23 -1.41 5.62 11.31
CA LYS A 23 -0.54 5.24 12.42
C LYS A 23 0.18 6.44 13.04
N LYS A 24 0.56 7.39 12.22
CA LYS A 24 1.18 8.66 12.65
C LYS A 24 0.18 9.58 13.37
N GLY A 25 -1.13 9.34 13.20
CA GLY A 25 -2.16 10.19 13.76
C GLY A 25 -2.29 11.55 13.06
N VAL A 26 -1.80 11.66 11.81
CA VAL A 26 -1.94 12.89 11.02
C VAL A 26 -3.37 12.98 10.49
N PRO A 27 -4.15 14.03 10.84
CA PRO A 27 -5.49 14.20 10.32
C PRO A 27 -5.46 14.45 8.80
N PHE A 28 -6.17 13.64 8.04
CA PHE A 28 -6.23 13.78 6.60
C PHE A 28 -7.62 13.52 6.02
N VAL A 29 -7.85 14.06 4.83
CA VAL A 29 -8.99 13.74 3.98
C VAL A 29 -8.46 13.07 2.72
N GLU A 30 -8.96 11.88 2.41
CA GLU A 30 -8.58 11.19 1.18
C GLU A 30 -9.52 11.61 0.04
N ARG A 31 -8.92 11.93 -1.11
CA ARG A 31 -9.58 12.31 -2.35
C ARG A 31 -9.09 11.43 -3.48
N VAL A 32 -9.99 11.07 -4.37
CA VAL A 32 -9.64 10.28 -5.57
C VAL A 32 -9.09 11.16 -6.70
N PRO A 33 -8.35 10.59 -7.68
CA PRO A 33 -7.85 11.34 -8.83
C PRO A 33 -8.93 12.04 -9.67
N GLY A 34 -10.17 11.55 -9.61
CA GLY A 34 -11.32 12.20 -10.27
C GLY A 34 -11.80 13.48 -9.59
N HIS A 35 -11.31 13.82 -8.40
CA HIS A 35 -11.67 15.07 -7.73
C HIS A 35 -11.15 16.30 -8.52
N PRO A 36 -11.96 17.37 -8.72
CA PRO A 36 -11.58 18.53 -9.53
C PRO A 36 -10.24 19.14 -9.12
N ARG A 37 -10.01 19.32 -7.81
CA ARG A 37 -8.77 19.91 -7.29
C ARG A 37 -7.51 19.09 -7.64
N PHE A 38 -7.63 17.78 -7.82
CA PHE A 38 -6.48 16.98 -8.27
C PHE A 38 -5.99 17.44 -9.64
N ARG A 39 -6.90 17.69 -10.58
CA ARG A 39 -6.55 18.13 -11.93
C ARG A 39 -6.13 19.61 -11.95
N GLU A 40 -6.84 20.47 -11.22
CA GLU A 40 -6.69 21.92 -11.28
C GLU A 40 -5.47 22.43 -10.53
N HIS A 41 -5.13 21.80 -9.41
CA HIS A 41 -4.05 22.25 -8.54
C HIS A 41 -2.94 21.21 -8.38
N VAL A 42 -3.27 20.01 -7.91
CA VAL A 42 -2.28 19.02 -7.48
C VAL A 42 -1.42 18.56 -8.65
N ARG A 43 -2.05 18.12 -9.73
CA ARG A 43 -1.36 17.69 -10.96
C ARG A 43 -0.53 18.81 -11.62
N ALA A 44 -0.95 20.06 -11.50
CA ALA A 44 -0.22 21.19 -12.07
C ALA A 44 1.07 21.49 -11.29
N ASN A 45 1.17 21.06 -10.03
CA ASN A 45 2.31 21.28 -9.14
C ASN A 45 3.19 20.05 -8.93
N THR A 46 3.03 19.00 -9.75
CA THR A 46 3.79 17.76 -9.66
C THR A 46 4.31 17.32 -11.03
N LEU A 47 5.33 16.45 -11.02
CA LEU A 47 5.97 15.96 -12.25
C LEU A 47 5.04 15.15 -13.16
N ASN A 48 4.05 14.48 -12.56
CA ASN A 48 3.12 13.61 -13.29
C ASN A 48 1.84 13.38 -12.47
N HIS A 49 0.91 12.62 -13.04
CA HIS A 49 -0.40 12.30 -12.46
C HIS A 49 -0.43 11.02 -11.60
N ARG A 50 0.72 10.46 -11.25
CA ARG A 50 0.78 9.25 -10.42
C ARG A 50 0.42 9.57 -8.97
N ILE A 51 -0.33 8.67 -8.36
CA ILE A 51 -0.70 8.70 -6.95
C ILE A 51 0.22 7.74 -6.16
N PRO A 52 0.42 7.97 -4.85
CA PRO A 52 -0.18 9.01 -4.02
C PRO A 52 0.45 10.39 -4.23
N GLN A 53 -0.34 11.43 -3.95
CA GLN A 53 0.13 12.79 -3.80
C GLN A 53 -0.51 13.38 -2.54
N LEU A 54 0.27 14.17 -1.78
CA LEU A 54 -0.19 14.81 -0.55
C LEU A 54 -0.15 16.32 -0.70
N GLU A 55 -1.27 16.98 -0.49
CA GLU A 55 -1.36 18.44 -0.39
C GLU A 55 -1.33 18.83 1.09
N LEU A 56 -0.36 19.64 1.48
CA LEU A 56 -0.24 20.19 2.81
C LEU A 56 -1.21 21.37 3.01
N SER A 57 -1.36 21.81 4.25
CA SER A 57 -2.26 22.91 4.61
C SER A 57 -1.88 24.28 4.02
N ASP A 58 -0.62 24.47 3.64
CA ASP A 58 -0.13 25.65 2.92
C ASP A 58 -0.34 25.59 1.40
N GLY A 59 -0.91 24.49 0.89
CA GLY A 59 -1.13 24.24 -0.54
C GLY A 59 0.05 23.63 -1.27
N SER A 60 1.20 23.43 -0.62
CA SER A 60 2.32 22.69 -1.23
C SER A 60 1.97 21.22 -1.45
N VAL A 61 2.51 20.63 -2.52
CA VAL A 61 2.20 19.26 -2.92
C VAL A 61 3.46 18.41 -2.94
N ILE A 62 3.36 17.24 -2.34
CA ILE A 62 4.43 16.24 -2.31
C ILE A 62 3.95 15.01 -3.09
N GLN A 63 4.78 14.50 -3.97
CA GLN A 63 4.52 13.29 -4.74
C GLN A 63 5.48 12.19 -4.34
N ASP A 64 5.03 10.93 -4.36
CA ASP A 64 5.71 9.71 -3.96
C ASP A 64 5.57 9.38 -2.47
N SER A 65 5.34 8.09 -2.18
CA SER A 65 5.06 7.63 -0.82
C SER A 65 6.25 7.79 0.13
N VAL A 66 7.47 7.58 -0.36
CA VAL A 66 8.70 7.73 0.45
C VAL A 66 8.93 9.20 0.76
N ALA A 67 8.87 10.07 -0.26
CA ALA A 67 9.02 11.52 -0.08
C ALA A 67 7.94 12.11 0.84
N ILE A 68 6.70 11.61 0.76
CA ILE A 68 5.60 12.01 1.67
C ILE A 68 5.94 11.63 3.11
N MET A 69 6.36 10.38 3.36
CA MET A 69 6.70 9.93 4.71
C MET A 69 7.91 10.69 5.26
N ASP A 70 8.98 10.83 4.49
CA ASP A 70 10.18 11.57 4.91
C ASP A 70 9.86 13.02 5.29
N ARG A 71 9.05 13.70 4.47
CA ARG A 71 8.63 15.07 4.76
C ARG A 71 7.75 15.19 5.99
N LEU A 72 6.86 14.23 6.21
CA LEU A 72 5.99 14.24 7.38
C LEU A 72 6.73 13.85 8.66
N GLU A 73 7.80 13.05 8.60
CA GLU A 73 8.68 12.78 9.74
C GLU A 73 9.46 14.04 10.17
N GLU A 74 9.81 14.94 9.23
CA GLU A 74 10.37 16.25 9.58
C GLU A 74 9.36 17.17 10.27
N ILE A 75 8.08 17.14 9.84
CA ILE A 75 7.02 17.99 10.39
C ILE A 75 6.49 17.42 11.71
N TYR A 76 6.36 16.11 11.81
CA TYR A 76 5.82 15.36 12.94
C TYR A 76 6.85 14.29 13.38
N PRO A 77 7.93 14.66 14.07
CA PRO A 77 9.00 13.70 14.39
C PRO A 77 8.56 12.58 15.34
N GLU A 78 7.55 12.84 16.19
CA GLU A 78 7.09 11.85 17.17
C GLU A 78 5.64 11.38 16.93
N PRO A 79 5.37 10.07 17.15
CA PRO A 79 6.34 8.99 17.28
C PRO A 79 7.05 8.72 15.95
N SER A 80 8.38 8.48 16.00
CA SER A 80 9.15 8.17 14.78
C SER A 80 8.78 6.81 14.22
N VAL A 81 8.70 6.70 12.89
CA VAL A 81 8.56 5.42 12.18
C VAL A 81 9.91 4.80 11.79
N TYR A 82 10.99 5.47 12.17
CA TYR A 82 12.34 4.96 12.04
C TYR A 82 12.80 4.40 13.39
N PRO A 83 13.17 3.11 13.47
CA PRO A 83 13.74 2.55 14.68
C PRO A 83 14.97 3.36 15.13
N PRO A 84 15.25 3.48 16.46
CA PRO A 84 16.30 4.37 16.94
C PRO A 84 17.72 3.87 16.62
N GLY A 85 17.90 2.56 16.40
CA GLY A 85 19.22 1.96 16.11
C GLY A 85 19.59 2.02 14.64
N LEU A 86 20.83 2.41 14.31
CA LEU A 86 21.31 2.50 12.92
C LEU A 86 21.13 1.19 12.14
N LYS A 87 21.41 0.04 12.77
CA LYS A 87 21.23 -1.28 12.16
C LYS A 87 19.76 -1.53 11.79
N GLN A 88 18.83 -1.25 12.69
CA GLN A 88 17.40 -1.42 12.46
C GLN A 88 16.90 -0.44 11.39
N GLN A 89 17.35 0.82 11.41
CA GLN A 89 17.01 1.78 10.35
C GLN A 89 17.47 1.31 8.98
N THR A 90 18.72 0.83 8.89
CA THR A 90 19.27 0.31 7.63
C THR A 90 18.46 -0.88 7.13
N LEU A 91 18.13 -1.81 8.03
CA LEU A 91 17.33 -2.99 7.69
C LEU A 91 15.90 -2.60 7.30
N ALA A 92 15.27 -1.66 8.00
CA ALA A 92 13.93 -1.18 7.66
C ALA A 92 13.87 -0.55 6.27
N ARG A 93 14.88 0.26 5.91
CA ARG A 93 15.00 0.85 4.55
C ARG A 93 15.31 -0.21 3.50
N LEU A 94 16.15 -1.19 3.81
CA LEU A 94 16.42 -2.31 2.90
C LEU A 94 15.14 -3.13 2.64
N LEU A 95 14.39 -3.45 3.68
CA LEU A 95 13.10 -4.15 3.56
C LEU A 95 12.09 -3.33 2.75
N GLU A 96 12.03 -2.01 2.92
CA GLU A 96 11.18 -1.13 2.12
C GLU A 96 11.44 -1.33 0.61
N VAL A 97 12.70 -1.34 0.19
CA VAL A 97 13.07 -1.56 -1.21
C VAL A 97 12.80 -2.99 -1.67
N LEU A 98 13.12 -3.97 -0.83
CA LEU A 98 12.93 -5.39 -1.16
C LEU A 98 11.45 -5.76 -1.30
N VAL A 99 10.58 -5.25 -0.42
CA VAL A 99 9.14 -5.49 -0.47
C VAL A 99 8.55 -4.99 -1.79
N ASP A 100 8.89 -3.78 -2.21
CA ASP A 100 8.42 -3.22 -3.48
C ASP A 100 8.91 -4.05 -4.69
N GLY A 101 10.15 -4.52 -4.66
CA GLY A 101 10.74 -5.33 -5.72
C GLY A 101 10.26 -6.78 -5.77
N LEU A 102 9.98 -7.39 -4.62
CA LEU A 102 9.67 -8.82 -4.50
C LEU A 102 8.16 -9.07 -4.42
N LEU A 103 7.46 -8.52 -3.43
CA LEU A 103 6.02 -8.75 -3.25
C LEU A 103 5.14 -7.97 -4.22
N GLY A 104 5.65 -6.92 -4.83
CA GLY A 104 4.95 -6.20 -5.88
C GLY A 104 4.59 -7.07 -7.09
N ARG A 105 5.44 -8.05 -7.43
CA ARG A 105 5.22 -8.97 -8.57
C ARG A 105 4.08 -9.96 -8.33
N PRO A 106 4.04 -10.74 -7.24
CA PRO A 106 2.86 -11.54 -6.90
C PRO A 106 1.58 -10.71 -6.80
N ALA A 107 1.65 -9.51 -6.18
CA ALA A 107 0.50 -8.62 -6.07
C ALA A 107 -0.02 -8.19 -7.46
N TRP A 108 0.88 -7.92 -8.41
CA TRP A 108 0.52 -7.63 -9.80
C TRP A 108 -0.04 -8.86 -10.51
N HIS A 109 0.59 -10.02 -10.33
CA HIS A 109 0.15 -11.29 -10.89
C HIS A 109 -1.30 -11.62 -10.49
N TYR A 110 -1.58 -11.70 -9.20
CA TYR A 110 -2.91 -12.06 -8.72
C TYR A 110 -3.98 -11.04 -9.16
N ARG A 111 -3.66 -9.78 -9.30
CA ARG A 111 -4.62 -8.78 -9.78
C ARG A 111 -4.95 -8.93 -11.25
N TRP A 112 -3.96 -9.12 -12.11
CA TRP A 112 -4.13 -9.00 -13.56
C TRP A 112 -4.21 -10.33 -14.30
N ASN A 113 -3.82 -11.44 -13.69
CA ASN A 113 -4.02 -12.77 -14.26
C ASN A 113 -5.32 -13.44 -13.80
N TYR A 114 -6.02 -12.87 -12.81
CA TYR A 114 -7.32 -13.31 -12.30
C TYR A 114 -8.40 -12.24 -12.54
N MET A 115 -8.38 -11.62 -13.73
CA MET A 115 -9.25 -10.47 -14.00
C MET A 115 -10.73 -10.85 -14.06
N GLU A 116 -11.08 -12.05 -14.46
CA GLU A 116 -12.46 -12.50 -14.49
C GLU A 116 -13.08 -12.44 -13.09
N GLU A 117 -12.36 -12.90 -12.09
CA GLU A 117 -12.78 -12.91 -10.68
C GLU A 117 -12.64 -11.51 -10.04
N ASN A 118 -11.65 -10.74 -10.45
CA ASN A 118 -11.34 -9.46 -9.85
C ASN A 118 -12.15 -8.30 -10.42
N TYR A 119 -12.64 -8.40 -11.65
CA TYR A 119 -13.17 -7.25 -12.40
C TYR A 119 -14.32 -6.54 -11.66
N GLY A 120 -15.29 -7.28 -11.14
CA GLY A 120 -16.43 -6.70 -10.43
C GLY A 120 -16.04 -5.84 -9.22
N PHE A 121 -14.90 -6.13 -8.60
CA PHE A 121 -14.35 -5.38 -7.47
C PHE A 121 -13.31 -4.35 -7.90
N VAL A 122 -12.22 -4.80 -8.52
CA VAL A 122 -11.07 -3.95 -8.86
C VAL A 122 -11.39 -2.97 -9.97
N GLY A 123 -12.07 -3.39 -11.03
CA GLY A 123 -12.49 -2.53 -12.14
C GLY A 123 -13.34 -1.37 -11.67
N ARG A 124 -14.35 -1.62 -10.85
CA ARG A 124 -15.22 -0.58 -10.29
C ARG A 124 -14.49 0.35 -9.32
N GLU A 125 -13.53 -0.14 -8.54
CA GLU A 125 -12.69 0.72 -7.72
C GLU A 125 -11.87 1.71 -8.56
N PHE A 126 -11.31 1.26 -9.69
CA PHE A 126 -10.66 2.17 -10.64
C PHE A 126 -11.67 3.14 -11.27
N GLY A 127 -12.82 2.66 -11.71
CA GLY A 127 -13.87 3.51 -12.26
C GLY A 127 -14.29 4.63 -11.30
N ARG A 128 -14.59 4.29 -10.04
CA ARG A 128 -14.91 5.27 -8.98
C ARG A 128 -13.77 6.23 -8.71
N SER A 129 -12.53 5.80 -8.83
CA SER A 129 -11.37 6.67 -8.63
C SER A 129 -11.30 7.80 -9.65
N PHE A 130 -11.84 7.61 -10.86
CA PHE A 130 -11.87 8.61 -11.93
C PHE A 130 -13.23 9.28 -12.10
N LYS A 131 -14.31 8.59 -11.75
CA LYS A 131 -15.70 9.07 -11.82
C LYS A 131 -16.43 8.85 -10.50
N PRO A 132 -16.03 9.56 -9.41
CA PRO A 132 -16.60 9.32 -8.09
C PRO A 132 -18.10 9.62 -7.98
N GLN A 133 -18.65 10.43 -8.88
CA GLN A 133 -20.06 10.79 -8.95
C GLN A 133 -20.72 10.27 -10.23
N GLY A 134 -20.06 9.33 -10.95
CA GLY A 134 -20.58 8.76 -12.18
C GLY A 134 -21.71 7.77 -11.96
N THR A 135 -22.50 7.54 -13.01
CA THR A 135 -23.45 6.41 -13.05
C THR A 135 -22.70 5.08 -13.04
N ASN A 136 -23.39 3.97 -12.77
CA ASN A 136 -22.76 2.64 -12.83
C ASN A 136 -22.14 2.36 -14.20
N GLU A 137 -22.81 2.77 -15.29
CA GLU A 137 -22.31 2.61 -16.67
C GLU A 137 -21.02 3.40 -16.91
N GLU A 138 -20.94 4.64 -16.40
CA GLU A 138 -19.71 5.45 -16.49
C GLU A 138 -18.59 4.84 -15.65
N ILE A 139 -18.89 4.36 -14.45
CA ILE A 139 -17.91 3.71 -13.55
C ILE A 139 -17.37 2.43 -14.21
N ASP A 140 -18.24 1.58 -14.75
CA ASP A 140 -17.87 0.34 -15.43
C ASP A 140 -17.03 0.64 -16.67
N HIS A 141 -17.44 1.59 -17.51
CA HIS A 141 -16.69 2.01 -18.70
C HIS A 141 -15.26 2.50 -18.38
N PHE A 142 -15.11 3.38 -17.39
CA PHE A 142 -13.78 3.84 -16.97
C PHE A 142 -12.97 2.72 -16.30
N GLY A 143 -13.63 1.84 -15.56
CA GLY A 143 -13.02 0.65 -14.98
C GLY A 143 -12.38 -0.25 -16.03
N GLU A 144 -13.10 -0.53 -17.11
CA GLU A 144 -12.61 -1.31 -18.26
C GLU A 144 -11.38 -0.68 -18.93
N ILE A 145 -11.45 0.62 -19.23
CA ILE A 145 -10.33 1.34 -19.86
C ILE A 145 -9.06 1.24 -18.99
N ILE A 146 -9.19 1.42 -17.67
CA ILE A 146 -8.05 1.36 -16.77
C ILE A 146 -7.55 -0.08 -16.63
N ALA A 147 -8.44 -1.06 -16.48
CA ALA A 147 -8.07 -2.47 -16.38
C ALA A 147 -7.28 -2.92 -17.62
N GLN A 148 -7.76 -2.66 -18.82
CA GLN A 148 -7.07 -2.97 -20.07
C GLN A 148 -5.70 -2.31 -20.16
N ARG A 149 -5.62 -1.02 -19.78
CA ARG A 149 -4.34 -0.28 -19.75
C ARG A 149 -3.35 -0.87 -18.75
N MET A 150 -3.80 -1.35 -17.60
CA MET A 150 -2.92 -1.92 -16.59
C MET A 150 -2.52 -3.35 -16.97
N GLU A 151 -3.44 -4.14 -17.49
CA GLU A 151 -3.17 -5.48 -18.02
C GLU A 151 -2.12 -5.46 -19.13
N SER A 152 -2.18 -4.50 -20.07
CA SER A 152 -1.20 -4.37 -21.13
C SER A 152 0.25 -4.15 -20.65
N LYS A 153 0.45 -3.80 -19.38
CA LYS A 153 1.76 -3.65 -18.75
C LYS A 153 2.25 -4.92 -18.04
N ARG A 154 1.45 -5.98 -18.04
CA ARG A 154 1.72 -7.22 -17.30
C ARG A 154 3.10 -7.80 -17.57
N SER A 155 3.46 -7.98 -18.83
CA SER A 155 4.76 -8.52 -19.23
C SER A 155 5.93 -7.60 -18.84
N GLY A 156 5.76 -6.30 -19.01
CA GLY A 156 6.75 -5.28 -18.62
C GLY A 156 7.00 -5.20 -17.12
N MET A 157 6.04 -5.67 -16.30
CA MET A 157 6.18 -5.79 -14.84
C MET A 157 6.72 -7.17 -14.41
N GLY A 158 7.12 -8.03 -15.36
CA GLY A 158 7.66 -9.35 -15.10
C GLY A 158 6.63 -10.42 -14.77
N ALA A 159 5.33 -10.14 -14.92
CA ALA A 159 4.26 -11.11 -14.68
C ALA A 159 3.93 -11.90 -15.96
N SER A 160 4.93 -12.51 -16.57
CA SER A 160 4.75 -13.44 -17.70
C SER A 160 4.16 -14.77 -17.24
N GLU A 161 3.56 -15.54 -18.13
CA GLU A 161 2.95 -16.82 -17.78
C GLU A 161 3.98 -17.82 -17.22
N GLU A 162 5.19 -17.82 -17.72
CA GLU A 162 6.26 -18.70 -17.24
C GLU A 162 6.70 -18.37 -15.80
N ALA A 163 6.52 -17.13 -15.36
CA ALA A 163 6.89 -16.67 -14.02
C ALA A 163 5.80 -16.92 -12.97
N LEU A 164 4.56 -17.25 -13.36
CA LEU A 164 3.43 -17.38 -12.43
C LEU A 164 3.67 -18.39 -11.31
N PRO A 165 4.15 -19.63 -11.58
CA PRO A 165 4.37 -20.61 -10.50
C PRO A 165 5.41 -20.12 -9.47
N VAL A 166 6.40 -19.33 -9.91
CA VAL A 166 7.42 -18.74 -9.03
C VAL A 166 6.79 -17.68 -8.12
N PHE A 167 5.91 -16.84 -8.66
CA PHE A 167 5.24 -15.80 -7.87
C PHE A 167 4.25 -16.38 -6.87
N GLU A 168 3.53 -17.43 -7.25
CA GLU A 168 2.60 -18.12 -6.35
C GLU A 168 3.35 -18.81 -5.21
N SER A 169 4.44 -19.55 -5.51
CA SER A 169 5.30 -20.13 -4.48
C SER A 169 5.87 -19.08 -3.55
N PHE A 170 6.44 -18.01 -4.12
CA PHE A 170 7.00 -16.91 -3.34
C PHE A 170 5.96 -16.25 -2.42
N TYR A 171 4.73 -16.09 -2.89
CA TYR A 171 3.65 -15.55 -2.06
C TYR A 171 3.34 -16.45 -0.87
N LEU A 172 3.27 -17.77 -1.08
CA LEU A 172 3.04 -18.73 0.00
C LEU A 172 4.19 -18.72 1.02
N ASP A 173 5.44 -18.71 0.56
CA ASP A 173 6.62 -18.64 1.43
C ASP A 173 6.63 -17.34 2.25
N ALA A 174 6.33 -16.22 1.61
CA ALA A 174 6.23 -14.92 2.31
C ALA A 174 5.11 -14.91 3.36
N LEU A 175 3.95 -15.51 3.06
CA LEU A 175 2.88 -15.65 4.04
C LEU A 175 3.31 -16.50 5.23
N GLU A 176 4.01 -17.62 5.02
CA GLU A 176 4.48 -18.48 6.10
C GLU A 176 5.47 -17.76 7.00
N VAL A 177 6.45 -17.05 6.43
CA VAL A 177 7.44 -16.27 7.19
C VAL A 177 6.76 -15.19 8.04
N LEU A 178 5.85 -14.42 7.44
CA LEU A 178 5.14 -13.35 8.15
C LEU A 178 4.17 -13.90 9.20
N GLU A 179 3.45 -14.99 8.90
CA GLU A 179 2.53 -15.64 9.85
C GLU A 179 3.27 -16.09 11.11
N ASN A 180 4.48 -16.66 10.96
CA ASN A 180 5.33 -17.06 12.06
C ASN A 180 5.90 -15.85 12.82
N HIS A 181 6.31 -14.79 12.12
CA HIS A 181 6.82 -13.57 12.74
C HIS A 181 5.75 -12.92 13.63
N PHE A 182 4.53 -12.78 13.15
CA PHE A 182 3.42 -12.15 13.89
C PHE A 182 2.84 -13.00 15.03
N VAL A 183 3.42 -14.16 15.35
CA VAL A 183 3.14 -14.89 16.59
C VAL A 183 3.62 -14.11 17.82
N THR A 184 4.80 -13.48 17.72
CA THR A 184 5.51 -12.90 18.86
C THR A 184 5.54 -11.38 18.85
N THR A 185 5.47 -10.76 17.67
CA THR A 185 5.57 -9.31 17.52
C THR A 185 4.42 -8.75 16.66
N PRO A 186 3.83 -7.61 17.03
CA PRO A 186 2.74 -7.01 16.26
C PRO A 186 3.20 -6.33 14.96
N TYR A 187 4.48 -5.98 14.84
CA TYR A 187 5.09 -5.34 13.67
C TYR A 187 6.48 -5.90 13.40
N LEU A 188 7.11 -5.56 12.28
CA LEU A 188 8.40 -6.12 11.88
C LEU A 188 9.54 -5.86 12.87
N PHE A 189 9.50 -4.73 13.59
CA PHE A 189 10.53 -4.35 14.56
C PHE A 189 10.00 -4.21 16.00
N GLY A 190 8.99 -5.00 16.37
CA GLY A 190 8.46 -5.01 17.74
C GLY A 190 7.06 -4.40 17.85
N GLY A 191 6.86 -3.49 18.79
CA GLY A 191 5.57 -2.89 19.12
C GLY A 191 5.20 -1.64 18.31
N MET A 192 6.16 -1.08 17.56
CA MET A 192 5.95 0.11 16.72
C MET A 192 6.03 -0.23 15.23
N PRO A 193 5.08 0.26 14.41
CA PRO A 193 5.18 0.13 12.96
C PRO A 193 6.32 0.99 12.42
N SER A 194 7.10 0.43 11.52
CA SER A 194 8.22 1.09 10.84
C SER A 194 7.93 1.34 9.36
N VAL A 195 8.83 2.03 8.66
CA VAL A 195 8.75 2.20 7.21
C VAL A 195 8.64 0.87 6.45
N ALA A 196 9.25 -0.20 6.98
CA ALA A 196 9.13 -1.53 6.39
C ALA A 196 7.71 -2.10 6.51
N ASP A 197 7.02 -1.86 7.63
CA ASP A 197 5.61 -2.24 7.81
C ASP A 197 4.71 -1.49 6.83
N PHE A 198 4.94 -0.20 6.65
CA PHE A 198 4.18 0.57 5.66
C PHE A 198 4.47 0.10 4.23
N ALA A 199 5.70 -0.29 3.91
CA ALA A 199 6.01 -0.89 2.62
C ALA A 199 5.20 -2.16 2.38
N LEU A 200 5.10 -3.06 3.38
CA LEU A 200 4.28 -4.28 3.31
C LEU A 200 2.79 -3.99 3.05
N MET A 201 2.26 -2.85 3.52
CA MET A 201 0.87 -2.47 3.25
C MET A 201 0.58 -2.28 1.76
N GLY A 202 1.57 -1.91 0.96
CA GLY A 202 1.44 -1.82 -0.49
C GLY A 202 0.94 -3.14 -1.10
N PRO A 203 1.76 -4.18 -1.14
CA PRO A 203 1.38 -5.47 -1.72
C PRO A 203 0.29 -6.19 -0.92
N LEU A 204 0.41 -6.24 0.41
CA LEU A 204 -0.51 -7.02 1.23
C LEU A 204 -1.90 -6.41 1.25
N PHE A 205 -2.08 -5.18 1.75
CA PHE A 205 -3.40 -4.57 1.83
C PHE A 205 -3.89 -4.04 0.49
N GLY A 206 -3.05 -3.34 -0.27
CA GLY A 206 -3.45 -2.72 -1.53
C GLY A 206 -3.95 -3.72 -2.58
N HIS A 207 -3.43 -4.94 -2.56
CA HIS A 207 -3.77 -6.00 -3.51
C HIS A 207 -4.13 -7.33 -2.82
N LEU A 208 -3.16 -8.03 -2.22
CA LEU A 208 -3.25 -9.45 -1.86
C LEU A 208 -4.31 -9.77 -0.78
N ALA A 209 -4.62 -8.86 0.12
CA ALA A 209 -5.71 -9.04 1.09
C ALA A 209 -7.08 -8.59 0.57
N ARG A 210 -7.14 -7.92 -0.58
CA ARG A 210 -8.37 -7.35 -1.14
C ARG A 210 -8.86 -8.08 -2.38
N ASP A 211 -7.95 -8.46 -3.26
CA ASP A 211 -8.31 -9.18 -4.49
C ASP A 211 -8.76 -10.61 -4.13
N PRO A 212 -9.86 -11.13 -4.69
CA PRO A 212 -10.56 -12.32 -4.19
C PRO A 212 -9.68 -13.55 -3.96
N GLU A 213 -8.92 -14.00 -4.97
CA GLU A 213 -8.15 -15.23 -4.87
C GLU A 213 -6.98 -15.15 -3.88
N PRO A 214 -6.08 -14.15 -3.93
CA PRO A 214 -4.99 -14.09 -2.96
C PRO A 214 -5.49 -13.81 -1.54
N ALA A 215 -6.60 -13.07 -1.37
CA ALA A 215 -7.21 -12.86 -0.06
C ALA A 215 -7.78 -14.16 0.52
N ARG A 216 -8.36 -15.03 -0.30
CA ARG A 216 -8.79 -16.36 0.12
C ARG A 216 -7.61 -17.21 0.61
N ILE A 217 -6.50 -17.21 -0.13
CA ILE A 217 -5.26 -17.90 0.25
C ILE A 217 -4.73 -17.34 1.58
N MET A 218 -4.59 -16.02 1.70
CA MET A 218 -4.08 -15.37 2.91
C MET A 218 -4.92 -15.71 4.14
N LYS A 219 -6.25 -15.62 4.05
CA LYS A 219 -7.16 -15.95 5.16
C LYS A 219 -7.05 -17.40 5.61
N GLN A 220 -6.79 -18.33 4.69
CA GLN A 220 -6.68 -19.76 4.98
C GLN A 220 -5.30 -20.16 5.51
N ARG A 221 -4.23 -19.56 5.00
CA ARG A 221 -2.85 -19.95 5.27
C ARG A 221 -2.16 -19.09 6.32
N ALA A 222 -2.55 -17.80 6.38
CA ALA A 222 -1.89 -16.78 7.19
C ALA A 222 -2.90 -15.80 7.81
N PRO A 223 -3.78 -16.28 8.72
CA PRO A 223 -4.82 -15.45 9.32
C PRO A 223 -4.26 -14.29 10.17
N ARG A 224 -3.06 -14.42 10.76
CA ARG A 224 -2.41 -13.31 11.47
C ARG A 224 -1.95 -12.22 10.53
N VAL A 225 -1.40 -12.59 9.36
CA VAL A 225 -1.04 -11.63 8.30
C VAL A 225 -2.28 -10.89 7.84
N PHE A 226 -3.40 -11.59 7.60
CA PHE A 226 -4.65 -10.93 7.22
C PHE A 226 -5.11 -9.95 8.30
N ARG A 227 -5.16 -10.37 9.57
CA ARG A 227 -5.50 -9.50 10.70
C ARG A 227 -4.54 -8.32 10.84
N TRP A 228 -3.25 -8.53 10.58
CA TRP A 228 -2.25 -7.48 10.59
C TRP A 228 -2.57 -6.39 9.54
N THR A 229 -2.99 -6.76 8.33
CA THR A 229 -3.40 -5.79 7.31
C THR A 229 -4.60 -4.94 7.75
N GLU A 230 -5.56 -5.54 8.46
CA GLU A 230 -6.70 -4.82 9.05
C GLU A 230 -6.22 -3.86 10.15
N ALA A 231 -5.40 -4.34 11.06
CA ALA A 231 -4.84 -3.54 12.16
C ALA A 231 -3.98 -2.37 11.65
N MET A 232 -3.17 -2.58 10.62
CA MET A 232 -2.37 -1.53 9.98
C MET A 232 -3.21 -0.45 9.29
N ASN A 233 -4.46 -0.74 8.99
CA ASN A 233 -5.41 0.22 8.39
C ASN A 233 -6.25 0.97 9.43
N THR A 234 -5.79 1.05 10.66
CA THR A 234 -6.38 1.81 11.78
C THR A 234 -5.33 2.70 12.44
N SER A 235 -5.76 3.66 13.25
CA SER A 235 -4.86 4.53 14.02
C SER A 235 -4.30 3.88 15.29
N HIS A 236 -4.86 2.76 15.75
CA HIS A 236 -4.40 2.10 16.96
C HIS A 236 -3.02 1.47 16.77
N ILE A 237 -2.11 1.69 17.74
CA ILE A 237 -0.79 1.05 17.83
C ILE A 237 -0.81 0.15 19.06
N GLN A 238 -0.45 -1.12 18.85
CA GLN A 238 -0.37 -2.11 19.89
C GLN A 238 1.06 -2.13 20.45
N SER A 239 1.24 -1.96 21.76
CA SER A 239 2.55 -1.96 22.42
C SER A 239 3.56 -0.98 21.78
N PRO A 240 3.42 0.36 21.99
CA PRO A 240 4.08 1.38 21.20
C PRO A 240 5.57 1.59 21.53
N GLU A 241 6.36 0.54 21.44
CA GLU A 241 7.83 0.56 21.55
C GLU A 241 8.48 -0.35 20.52
N PHE A 242 9.69 0.01 20.07
CA PHE A 242 10.52 -0.87 19.26
C PHE A 242 11.22 -1.89 20.15
N ALA A 243 11.28 -3.14 19.70
CA ALA A 243 12.10 -4.15 20.34
C ALA A 243 13.60 -3.85 20.17
N ASP A 244 14.41 -4.30 21.12
CA ASP A 244 15.87 -4.30 20.93
C ASP A 244 16.24 -5.21 19.76
N PHE A 245 17.26 -4.81 19.01
CA PHE A 245 17.68 -5.54 17.81
C PHE A 245 18.05 -7.00 18.11
N GLU A 246 18.67 -7.26 19.27
CA GLU A 246 19.05 -8.62 19.66
C GLU A 246 17.86 -9.52 20.03
N MET A 247 16.69 -8.93 20.31
CA MET A 247 15.46 -9.68 20.59
C MET A 247 14.53 -9.82 19.37
N ALA A 248 14.80 -9.12 18.30
CA ALA A 248 13.95 -9.09 17.10
C ALA A 248 14.33 -10.14 16.03
N PHE A 249 15.48 -10.83 16.20
CA PHE A 249 16.01 -11.83 15.25
C PHE A 249 16.67 -13.01 15.95
#